data_5beea314b4db6cfefb77e18f29487991
#
_entry.id   5beea314b4db6cfefb77e18f29487991
#
_cell.length_a   1.000
_cell.length_b   1.000
_cell.length_c   1.000
_cell.angle_alpha   90.00
_cell.angle_beta   90.00
_cell.angle_gamma   90.00
#
_symmetry.space_group_name_H-M   'P 1'
#
loop_
_entity.id
_entity.type
_entity.pdbx_description
1 polymer ?
#
loop_
_entity_poly.entity_id
_entity_poly.type
_entity_poly.pdbx_seq_one_letter_code
_entity_poly.pdbx_strand_id
1 'polypeptide(L)'
;MTDLNDANREAPAPENRRPSSLTGLLKLWFGLSMEVPRSAYIASGFGLMGFKYAVEAGIIWCFSGRFFSPFDFLNPMLSMRQVFFRPPVPEWVPWILFFWSIPFLWVAIGMSVRRAADAGLSPWSGLVVLVPFFNLVGMIVLSVYPTDPGATCLAFGRESKGQHQIRSALVGVAASLAIALIMVGVSVYGLQDYGVALFLGTPVWMGAVSAFAYNRPVPRSLLGSLLVAQTSILIAGAALLLFAFEGVICLAMLYPVAAAMGLLGGMIGYCMGALTAASGRGMMFVAFLLPALSGAESVHRPVPLYEVVTQVEIDVSPEQVWPFVVGFSDLPDPDPWYFKLGIAYPKRATIQGSGIGAVRHCEFSTGSFVEPITAWNPPERLAFDVESQPPPMHELSPYRHVHPPHLDGYLRCKRGEFRLVRLADGRTRLEGSTWYEFQMYPQDYWTLWSDAAIHRIHVRVLEHIKRLAEEAEKAT
;
A
#
# COMPACT_ATOMS: atom_id res chain seq x y z
N MET A 1 63.56 -42.78 -9.80
CA MET A 1 63.88 -41.51 -9.19
C MET A 1 63.49 -40.43 -10.22
N THR A 2 62.25 -40.00 -10.15
CA THR A 2 61.74 -38.89 -10.96
C THR A 2 60.62 -38.26 -10.19
N ASP A 3 60.88 -37.10 -9.71
CA ASP A 3 60.04 -35.94 -9.35
C ASP A 3 58.64 -36.16 -8.72
N LEU A 4 58.64 -36.13 -7.40
CA LEU A 4 57.50 -35.83 -6.51
C LEU A 4 57.70 -34.41 -5.96
N ASN A 5 57.62 -33.36 -6.82
CA ASN A 5 57.79 -31.99 -6.30
C ASN A 5 57.02 -30.92 -7.09
N ASP A 6 55.72 -31.17 -7.35
CA ASP A 6 54.89 -30.15 -7.98
C ASP A 6 53.42 -30.10 -7.42
N ALA A 7 53.24 -30.43 -6.16
CA ALA A 7 51.91 -30.43 -5.53
C ALA A 7 51.65 -29.29 -4.52
N ASN A 8 52.47 -28.20 -4.58
CA ASN A 8 52.28 -27.06 -3.68
C ASN A 8 52.27 -25.74 -4.46
N ARG A 9 51.38 -25.65 -5.46
CA ARG A 9 50.98 -24.32 -5.95
C ARG A 9 49.83 -23.86 -5.07
N GLU A 10 50.15 -23.02 -4.08
CA GLU A 10 49.16 -22.21 -3.36
C GLU A 10 48.27 -21.50 -4.38
N ALA A 11 46.98 -21.76 -4.29
CA ALA A 11 45.99 -21.01 -5.05
C ALA A 11 46.16 -19.50 -4.71
N PRO A 12 46.23 -18.61 -5.70
CA PRO A 12 46.37 -17.20 -5.42
C PRO A 12 45.21 -16.72 -4.55
N ALA A 13 45.55 -16.02 -3.46
CA ALA A 13 44.58 -15.40 -2.56
C ALA A 13 43.55 -14.57 -3.38
N PRO A 14 42.29 -14.61 -3.07
CA PRO A 14 41.28 -13.88 -3.81
C PRO A 14 41.61 -12.38 -3.80
N GLU A 15 41.94 -11.89 -4.97
CA GLU A 15 42.30 -10.50 -5.23
C GLU A 15 41.08 -9.64 -4.87
N ASN A 16 41.22 -8.83 -3.85
CA ASN A 16 40.19 -7.94 -3.29
C ASN A 16 39.86 -6.82 -4.30
N ARG A 17 39.24 -7.17 -5.44
CA ARG A 17 38.88 -6.24 -6.52
C ARG A 17 37.78 -5.31 -6.07
N ARG A 18 38.17 -4.12 -5.61
CA ARG A 18 37.19 -3.00 -5.49
C ARG A 18 36.61 -2.73 -6.89
N PRO A 19 35.28 -2.62 -7.03
CA PRO A 19 34.68 -2.27 -8.31
C PRO A 19 35.12 -0.83 -8.68
N SER A 20 36.08 -0.69 -9.59
CA SER A 20 36.60 0.59 -10.02
C SER A 20 35.84 1.21 -11.20
N SER A 21 34.78 0.55 -11.67
CA SER A 21 33.96 1.03 -12.78
C SER A 21 32.50 1.16 -12.36
N LEU A 22 31.76 2.09 -13.00
CA LEU A 22 30.32 2.28 -12.79
C LEU A 22 29.53 0.97 -13.00
N THR A 23 29.91 0.20 -14.02
CA THR A 23 29.35 -1.14 -14.28
C THR A 23 29.61 -2.12 -13.15
N GLY A 24 30.76 -2.04 -12.47
CA GLY A 24 31.07 -2.84 -11.29
C GLY A 24 30.17 -2.48 -10.10
N LEU A 25 29.95 -1.19 -9.87
CA LEU A 25 29.03 -0.71 -8.83
C LEU A 25 27.59 -1.12 -9.10
N LEU A 26 27.10 -0.98 -10.33
CA LEU A 26 25.75 -1.41 -10.68
C LEU A 26 25.56 -2.92 -10.51
N LYS A 27 26.56 -3.73 -10.89
CA LYS A 27 26.53 -5.17 -10.63
C LYS A 27 26.57 -5.49 -9.14
N LEU A 28 27.31 -4.73 -8.33
CA LEU A 28 27.33 -4.88 -6.88
C LEU A 28 25.96 -4.54 -6.26
N TRP A 29 25.32 -3.46 -6.69
CA TRP A 29 24.05 -3.01 -6.11
C TRP A 29 22.86 -3.83 -6.59
N PHE A 30 22.75 -4.10 -7.88
CA PHE A 30 21.59 -4.76 -8.47
C PHE A 30 21.81 -6.24 -8.80
N GLY A 31 23.07 -6.71 -8.81
CA GLY A 31 23.39 -8.11 -9.04
C GLY A 31 23.08 -8.98 -7.83
N LEU A 32 22.90 -10.28 -8.08
CA LEU A 32 22.48 -11.24 -7.05
C LEU A 32 23.57 -12.26 -6.70
N SER A 33 24.64 -12.35 -7.50
CA SER A 33 25.64 -13.41 -7.44
C SER A 33 27.02 -12.97 -6.95
N MET A 34 27.24 -11.66 -6.74
CA MET A 34 28.54 -11.16 -6.29
C MET A 34 28.63 -11.17 -4.76
N GLU A 35 29.77 -11.57 -4.23
CA GLU A 35 30.11 -11.37 -2.82
C GLU A 35 30.07 -9.89 -2.44
N VAL A 36 29.68 -9.61 -1.21
CA VAL A 36 29.57 -8.25 -0.67
C VAL A 36 30.57 -8.08 0.46
N PRO A 37 31.83 -7.70 0.16
CA PRO A 37 32.81 -7.51 1.19
C PRO A 37 32.39 -6.39 2.14
N ARG A 38 32.82 -6.48 3.40
CA ARG A 38 32.47 -5.57 4.49
C ARG A 38 32.60 -4.10 4.11
N SER A 39 33.74 -3.72 3.48
CA SER A 39 33.98 -2.33 3.06
C SER A 39 33.00 -1.84 2.01
N ALA A 40 32.64 -2.69 1.04
CA ALA A 40 31.67 -2.34 0.01
C ALA A 40 30.25 -2.22 0.60
N TYR A 41 29.90 -3.07 1.57
CA TYR A 41 28.63 -3.00 2.27
C TYR A 41 28.47 -1.69 3.05
N ILE A 42 29.51 -1.32 3.84
CA ILE A 42 29.54 -0.06 4.61
C ILE A 42 29.45 1.15 3.66
N ALA A 43 30.33 1.21 2.67
CA ALA A 43 30.38 2.36 1.76
C ALA A 43 29.09 2.54 0.96
N SER A 44 28.52 1.45 0.42
CA SER A 44 27.26 1.50 -0.32
C SER A 44 26.06 1.76 0.60
N GLY A 45 25.98 1.09 1.74
CA GLY A 45 24.83 1.23 2.67
C GLY A 45 24.68 2.65 3.20
N PHE A 46 25.72 3.17 3.84
CA PHE A 46 25.67 4.53 4.39
C PHE A 46 25.73 5.61 3.31
N GLY A 47 26.47 5.38 2.22
CA GLY A 47 26.55 6.32 1.09
C GLY A 47 25.21 6.49 0.37
N LEU A 48 24.54 5.39 0.03
CA LEU A 48 23.22 5.44 -0.61
C LEU A 48 22.12 5.96 0.35
N MET A 49 22.20 5.64 1.64
CA MET A 49 21.30 6.20 2.65
C MET A 49 21.45 7.72 2.76
N GLY A 50 22.66 8.23 2.82
CA GLY A 50 22.93 9.68 2.84
C GLY A 50 22.48 10.38 1.55
N PHE A 51 22.73 9.76 0.40
CA PHE A 51 22.26 10.27 -0.89
C PHE A 51 20.74 10.30 -0.97
N LYS A 52 20.07 9.21 -0.57
CA LYS A 52 18.61 9.14 -0.52
C LYS A 52 18.03 10.22 0.38
N TYR A 53 18.58 10.38 1.59
CA TYR A 53 18.17 11.42 2.52
C TYR A 53 18.30 12.82 1.92
N ALA A 54 19.44 13.14 1.32
CA ALA A 54 19.68 14.48 0.74
C ALA A 54 18.68 14.82 -0.37
N VAL A 55 18.36 13.85 -1.23
CA VAL A 55 17.37 14.04 -2.31
C VAL A 55 15.96 14.19 -1.73
N GLU A 56 15.55 13.35 -0.79
CA GLU A 56 14.21 13.42 -0.17
C GLU A 56 14.03 14.72 0.63
N ALA A 57 15.03 15.10 1.42
CA ALA A 57 15.00 16.36 2.16
C ALA A 57 14.92 17.57 1.24
N GLY A 58 15.66 17.54 0.11
CA GLY A 58 15.60 18.59 -0.91
C GLY A 58 14.21 18.69 -1.56
N ILE A 59 13.61 17.58 -1.94
CA ILE A 59 12.26 17.55 -2.52
C ILE A 59 11.24 18.06 -1.51
N ILE A 60 11.26 17.55 -0.27
CA ILE A 60 10.34 17.99 0.78
C ILE A 60 10.50 19.47 1.04
N TRP A 61 11.74 19.97 1.16
CA TRP A 61 12.00 21.40 1.33
C TRP A 61 11.43 22.25 0.21
N CYS A 62 11.65 21.85 -1.05
CA CYS A 62 11.17 22.59 -2.22
C CYS A 62 9.64 22.72 -2.27
N PHE A 63 8.91 21.67 -1.87
CA PHE A 63 7.45 21.65 -2.01
C PHE A 63 6.69 22.01 -0.73
N SER A 64 7.24 21.71 0.44
CA SER A 64 6.58 21.99 1.73
C SER A 64 7.15 23.20 2.48
N GLY A 65 8.35 23.64 2.13
CA GLY A 65 9.11 24.63 2.91
C GLY A 65 9.51 24.15 4.30
N ARG A 66 9.29 22.88 4.64
CA ARG A 66 9.54 22.32 5.97
C ARG A 66 10.90 21.62 6.01
N PHE A 67 11.58 21.78 7.12
CA PHE A 67 12.84 21.08 7.36
C PHE A 67 12.59 19.62 7.70
N PHE A 68 13.08 18.72 6.83
CA PHE A 68 13.04 17.28 7.04
C PHE A 68 14.35 16.83 7.68
N SER A 69 14.31 16.51 8.96
CA SER A 69 15.50 16.15 9.71
C SER A 69 15.95 14.71 9.45
N PRO A 70 17.23 14.37 9.75
CA PRO A 70 17.68 12.97 9.72
C PRO A 70 16.86 12.03 10.61
N PHE A 71 16.32 12.55 11.73
CA PHE A 71 15.45 11.76 12.62
C PHE A 71 14.09 11.46 11.96
N ASP A 72 13.52 12.42 11.22
CA ASP A 72 12.29 12.19 10.46
C ASP A 72 12.52 11.16 9.34
N PHE A 73 13.69 11.22 8.69
CA PHE A 73 14.09 10.25 7.68
C PHE A 73 14.25 8.84 8.25
N LEU A 74 14.82 8.69 9.43
CA LEU A 74 15.02 7.40 10.10
C LEU A 74 13.74 6.90 10.80
N ASN A 75 12.73 7.76 10.97
CA ASN A 75 11.47 7.38 11.61
C ASN A 75 10.66 6.46 10.66
N PRO A 76 10.39 5.22 11.06
CA PRO A 76 9.66 4.28 10.23
C PRO A 76 8.13 4.50 10.22
N MET A 77 7.62 5.35 11.12
CA MET A 77 6.19 5.63 11.20
C MET A 77 5.74 6.53 10.06
N LEU A 78 5.12 5.96 9.04
CA LEU A 78 4.58 6.66 7.87
C LEU A 78 3.60 7.77 8.29
N SER A 79 2.79 7.52 9.31
CA SER A 79 1.84 8.50 9.85
C SER A 79 2.50 9.81 10.33
N MET A 80 3.70 9.74 10.90
CA MET A 80 4.44 10.94 11.30
C MET A 80 5.02 11.69 10.10
N ARG A 81 5.32 10.99 9.00
CA ARG A 81 5.80 11.61 7.76
C ARG A 81 4.70 12.33 6.99
N GLN A 82 3.44 11.96 7.15
CA GLN A 82 2.30 12.62 6.49
C GLN A 82 2.22 14.12 6.78
N VAL A 83 2.75 14.59 7.92
CA VAL A 83 2.82 16.02 8.24
C VAL A 83 3.57 16.82 7.17
N PHE A 84 4.57 16.22 6.50
CA PHE A 84 5.36 16.86 5.46
C PHE A 84 4.63 16.96 4.12
N PHE A 85 3.54 16.19 3.94
CA PHE A 85 2.78 16.08 2.69
C PHE A 85 1.39 16.74 2.73
N ARG A 86 1.07 17.43 3.83
CA ARG A 86 -0.20 18.19 3.93
C ARG A 86 -0.17 19.41 2.99
N PRO A 87 -1.34 19.88 2.51
CA PRO A 87 -1.43 21.07 1.69
C PRO A 87 -0.56 22.21 2.22
N PRO A 88 0.16 22.96 1.37
CA PRO A 88 0.01 23.06 -0.09
C PRO A 88 0.86 22.09 -0.94
N VAL A 89 1.36 20.97 -0.37
CA VAL A 89 2.19 20.02 -1.12
C VAL A 89 1.33 19.29 -2.16
N PRO A 90 1.76 19.21 -3.43
CA PRO A 90 1.04 18.47 -4.47
C PRO A 90 0.94 16.97 -4.13
N GLU A 91 -0.21 16.36 -4.38
CA GLU A 91 -0.51 14.95 -4.06
C GLU A 91 0.39 13.92 -4.77
N TRP A 92 1.04 14.29 -5.87
CA TRP A 92 1.97 13.42 -6.57
C TRP A 92 3.36 13.31 -5.91
N VAL A 93 3.73 14.23 -4.99
CA VAL A 93 5.06 14.25 -4.34
C VAL A 93 5.31 12.99 -3.51
N PRO A 94 4.40 12.52 -2.64
CA PRO A 94 4.56 11.25 -1.93
C PRO A 94 4.79 10.07 -2.88
N TRP A 95 4.10 10.04 -4.02
CA TRP A 95 4.24 8.97 -5.01
C TRP A 95 5.62 8.95 -5.68
N ILE A 96 6.17 10.12 -6.02
CA ILE A 96 7.54 10.19 -6.54
C ILE A 96 8.52 9.66 -5.50
N LEU A 97 8.39 10.06 -4.24
CA LEU A 97 9.27 9.59 -3.16
C LEU A 97 9.09 8.08 -2.89
N PHE A 98 7.88 7.56 -3.04
CA PHE A 98 7.63 6.12 -2.98
C PHE A 98 8.38 5.37 -4.09
N PHE A 99 8.19 5.73 -5.35
CA PHE A 99 8.88 5.09 -6.47
C PHE A 99 10.41 5.29 -6.41
N TRP A 100 10.87 6.46 -5.97
CA TRP A 100 12.27 6.75 -5.70
C TRP A 100 12.88 5.80 -4.66
N SER A 101 12.10 5.36 -3.68
CA SER A 101 12.57 4.48 -2.61
C SER A 101 12.77 3.02 -3.06
N ILE A 102 12.09 2.55 -4.12
CA ILE A 102 12.13 1.16 -4.57
C ILE A 102 13.55 0.67 -4.94
N PRO A 103 14.36 1.39 -5.74
CA PRO A 103 15.74 0.97 -6.03
C PRO A 103 16.61 0.84 -4.78
N PHE A 104 16.48 1.75 -3.82
CA PHE A 104 17.23 1.70 -2.56
C PHE A 104 16.82 0.52 -1.70
N LEU A 105 15.53 0.22 -1.65
CA LEU A 105 15.01 -0.95 -0.95
C LEU A 105 15.56 -2.25 -1.56
N TRP A 106 15.59 -2.35 -2.89
CA TRP A 106 16.20 -3.48 -3.59
C TRP A 106 17.66 -3.66 -3.23
N VAL A 107 18.46 -2.57 -3.30
CA VAL A 107 19.89 -2.60 -2.96
C VAL A 107 20.09 -2.99 -1.49
N ALA A 108 19.31 -2.41 -0.57
CA ALA A 108 19.41 -2.70 0.85
C ALA A 108 19.16 -4.19 1.13
N ILE A 109 18.09 -4.77 0.57
CA ILE A 109 17.77 -6.20 0.73
C ILE A 109 18.86 -7.06 0.09
N GLY A 110 19.15 -6.83 -1.20
CA GLY A 110 20.08 -7.67 -1.97
C GLY A 110 21.48 -7.68 -1.38
N MET A 111 21.98 -6.54 -0.92
CA MET A 111 23.29 -6.44 -0.29
C MET A 111 23.30 -7.03 1.12
N SER A 112 22.28 -6.81 1.92
CA SER A 112 22.23 -7.33 3.30
C SER A 112 22.11 -8.85 3.35
N VAL A 113 21.30 -9.44 2.46
CA VAL A 113 21.17 -10.90 2.34
C VAL A 113 22.50 -11.54 1.95
N ARG A 114 23.18 -10.97 0.95
CA ARG A 114 24.50 -11.46 0.51
C ARG A 114 25.57 -11.24 1.57
N ARG A 115 25.55 -10.07 2.23
CA ARG A 115 26.50 -9.76 3.30
C ARG A 115 26.33 -10.71 4.50
N ALA A 116 25.09 -11.05 4.85
CA ALA A 116 24.82 -12.05 5.91
C ALA A 116 25.38 -13.42 5.51
N ALA A 117 25.22 -13.84 4.25
CA ALA A 117 25.80 -15.08 3.74
C ALA A 117 27.34 -15.05 3.79
N ASP A 118 27.99 -13.98 3.35
CA ASP A 118 29.44 -13.80 3.35
C ASP A 118 30.02 -13.73 4.79
N ALA A 119 29.19 -13.42 5.76
CA ALA A 119 29.51 -13.45 7.18
C ALA A 119 29.28 -14.81 7.85
N GLY A 120 28.90 -15.85 7.09
CA GLY A 120 28.54 -17.17 7.66
C GLY A 120 27.25 -17.17 8.43
N LEU A 121 26.49 -16.07 8.40
CA LEU A 121 25.18 -15.97 9.07
C LEU A 121 24.06 -16.52 8.16
N SER A 122 22.92 -16.80 8.76
CA SER A 122 21.73 -17.09 7.95
C SER A 122 21.39 -15.90 7.07
N PRO A 123 21.25 -16.05 5.73
CA PRO A 123 20.86 -14.95 4.83
C PRO A 123 19.53 -14.31 5.22
N TRP A 124 18.65 -15.04 5.91
CA TRP A 124 17.41 -14.50 6.48
C TRP A 124 17.66 -13.37 7.47
N SER A 125 18.80 -13.39 8.17
CA SER A 125 19.18 -12.28 9.05
C SER A 125 19.41 -10.97 8.29
N GLY A 126 19.73 -11.02 6.99
CA GLY A 126 19.82 -9.86 6.13
C GLY A 126 18.47 -9.16 5.91
N LEU A 127 17.34 -9.86 6.09
CA LEU A 127 16.00 -9.25 5.97
C LEU A 127 15.63 -8.36 7.16
N VAL A 128 16.43 -8.34 8.22
CA VAL A 128 16.22 -7.43 9.36
C VAL A 128 16.19 -5.97 8.91
N VAL A 129 16.81 -5.64 7.76
CA VAL A 129 16.76 -4.29 7.17
C VAL A 129 15.36 -3.87 6.71
N LEU A 130 14.41 -4.81 6.58
CA LEU A 130 13.00 -4.52 6.28
C LEU A 130 12.19 -4.18 7.54
N VAL A 131 12.70 -4.50 8.72
CA VAL A 131 11.98 -4.34 9.97
C VAL A 131 12.19 -2.91 10.47
N PRO A 132 11.15 -2.10 10.60
CA PRO A 132 11.23 -0.78 11.19
C PRO A 132 11.97 -0.81 12.53
N PHE A 133 12.73 0.23 12.86
CA PHE A 133 13.62 0.36 14.03
C PHE A 133 14.83 -0.59 14.04
N PHE A 134 14.68 -1.83 13.55
CA PHE A 134 15.80 -2.80 13.50
C PHE A 134 16.63 -2.70 12.23
N ASN A 135 16.17 -1.99 11.22
CA ASN A 135 16.88 -1.81 9.95
C ASN A 135 18.28 -1.22 10.12
N LEU A 136 18.41 -0.14 10.89
CA LEU A 136 19.70 0.51 11.16
C LEU A 136 20.59 -0.37 12.04
N VAL A 137 20.02 -1.00 13.05
CA VAL A 137 20.74 -1.94 13.93
C VAL A 137 21.27 -3.12 13.13
N GLY A 138 20.45 -3.73 12.28
CA GLY A 138 20.84 -4.81 11.39
C GLY A 138 21.95 -4.40 10.43
N MET A 139 21.86 -3.21 9.85
CA MET A 139 22.91 -2.67 8.97
C MET A 139 24.24 -2.48 9.71
N ILE A 140 24.20 -1.96 10.94
CA ILE A 140 25.40 -1.80 11.79
C ILE A 140 26.01 -3.17 12.13
N VAL A 141 25.18 -4.13 12.58
CA VAL A 141 25.63 -5.49 12.92
C VAL A 141 26.32 -6.14 11.72
N LEU A 142 25.70 -6.13 10.55
CA LEU A 142 26.27 -6.68 9.32
C LEU A 142 27.53 -5.93 8.85
N SER A 143 27.68 -4.67 9.20
CA SER A 143 28.86 -3.86 8.93
C SER A 143 30.03 -4.21 9.85
N VAL A 144 29.78 -4.60 11.08
CA VAL A 144 30.80 -4.94 12.08
C VAL A 144 31.21 -6.41 12.01
N TYR A 145 30.28 -7.31 11.68
CA TYR A 145 30.50 -8.75 11.70
C TYR A 145 31.59 -9.15 10.69
N PRO A 146 32.56 -10.01 11.05
CA PRO A 146 33.65 -10.42 10.17
C PRO A 146 33.11 -11.25 8.98
N THR A 147 33.87 -11.26 7.88
CA THR A 147 33.61 -12.19 6.78
C THR A 147 34.15 -13.57 7.15
N ASP A 148 33.36 -14.62 6.93
CA ASP A 148 33.78 -15.99 7.17
C ASP A 148 34.48 -16.53 5.90
N PRO A 149 35.78 -16.86 5.98
CA PRO A 149 36.53 -17.41 4.84
C PRO A 149 36.01 -18.78 4.38
N GLY A 150 35.28 -19.49 5.26
CA GLY A 150 34.68 -20.79 4.96
C GLY A 150 33.25 -20.69 4.39
N ALA A 151 32.64 -19.50 4.38
CA ALA A 151 31.33 -19.30 3.79
C ALA A 151 31.45 -19.39 2.26
N THR A 152 31.21 -20.57 1.72
CA THR A 152 31.16 -20.79 0.28
C THR A 152 29.93 -20.15 -0.29
N CYS A 153 30.12 -19.11 -1.11
CA CYS A 153 29.08 -18.63 -2.02
C CYS A 153 28.70 -19.79 -2.96
N LEU A 154 27.46 -20.25 -2.89
CA LEU A 154 27.04 -21.53 -3.45
C LEU A 154 27.17 -21.58 -4.96
N ALA A 155 27.92 -22.56 -5.40
CA ALA A 155 27.95 -22.97 -6.80
C ALA A 155 26.56 -23.50 -7.22
N PHE A 156 26.04 -22.96 -8.31
CA PHE A 156 24.80 -23.44 -8.95
C PHE A 156 24.94 -24.91 -9.34
N GLY A 157 24.21 -25.78 -8.67
CA GLY A 157 24.20 -27.22 -8.94
C GLY A 157 23.08 -27.65 -9.89
N ARG A 158 23.36 -28.73 -10.60
CA ARG A 158 22.62 -29.36 -11.69
C ARG A 158 21.13 -29.55 -11.53
N GLU A 159 20.40 -29.40 -12.65
CA GLU A 159 18.96 -29.63 -12.84
C GLU A 159 18.48 -31.04 -12.43
N SER A 160 17.40 -31.12 -11.71
CA SER A 160 16.59 -32.31 -11.50
C SER A 160 15.19 -32.16 -12.09
N LYS A 161 14.68 -33.28 -12.64
CA LYS A 161 13.51 -33.40 -13.52
C LYS A 161 12.18 -32.88 -12.94
N GLY A 162 11.27 -32.50 -13.81
CA GLY A 162 9.99 -31.78 -13.62
C GLY A 162 9.05 -32.17 -12.46
N GLN A 163 9.12 -33.37 -11.91
CA GLN A 163 8.27 -33.78 -10.78
C GLN A 163 8.58 -33.04 -9.48
N HIS A 164 9.85 -32.73 -9.20
CA HIS A 164 10.26 -31.96 -8.03
C HIS A 164 9.87 -30.48 -8.14
N GLN A 165 9.67 -29.97 -9.36
CA GLN A 165 9.30 -28.58 -9.61
C GLN A 165 7.87 -28.28 -9.11
N ILE A 166 6.92 -29.10 -9.53
CA ILE A 166 5.51 -28.95 -9.17
C ILE A 166 5.33 -29.10 -7.66
N ARG A 167 5.98 -30.10 -7.06
CA ARG A 167 5.92 -30.31 -5.61
C ARG A 167 6.44 -29.10 -4.82
N SER A 168 7.58 -28.52 -5.23
CA SER A 168 8.17 -27.35 -4.56
C SER A 168 7.28 -26.12 -4.72
N ALA A 169 6.69 -25.89 -5.89
CA ALA A 169 5.73 -24.83 -6.12
C ALA A 169 4.50 -24.99 -5.21
N LEU A 170 3.92 -26.19 -5.16
CA LEU A 170 2.76 -26.48 -4.32
C LEU A 170 3.03 -26.27 -2.83
N VAL A 171 4.19 -26.72 -2.34
CA VAL A 171 4.61 -26.48 -0.94
C VAL A 171 4.76 -24.98 -0.67
N GLY A 172 5.36 -24.22 -1.60
CA GLY A 172 5.52 -22.79 -1.48
C GLY A 172 4.17 -22.05 -1.46
N VAL A 173 3.26 -22.41 -2.35
CA VAL A 173 1.90 -21.87 -2.39
C VAL A 173 1.13 -22.20 -1.11
N ALA A 174 1.17 -23.45 -0.66
CA ALA A 174 0.48 -23.87 0.57
C ALA A 174 0.99 -23.12 1.81
N ALA A 175 2.32 -22.96 1.94
CA ALA A 175 2.92 -22.20 3.04
C ALA A 175 2.52 -20.71 2.98
N SER A 176 2.47 -20.12 1.78
CA SER A 176 2.02 -18.73 1.57
C SER A 176 0.56 -18.53 1.96
N LEU A 177 -0.31 -19.48 1.60
CA LEU A 177 -1.72 -19.44 1.99
C LEU A 177 -1.90 -19.54 3.51
N ALA A 178 -1.13 -20.40 4.18
CA ALA A 178 -1.15 -20.47 5.63
C ALA A 178 -0.78 -19.14 6.28
N ILE A 179 0.24 -18.45 5.76
CA ILE A 179 0.64 -17.11 6.23
C ILE A 179 -0.48 -16.10 6.00
N ALA A 180 -1.10 -16.08 4.81
CA ALA A 180 -2.21 -15.18 4.51
C ALA A 180 -3.39 -15.38 5.48
N LEU A 181 -3.78 -16.62 5.72
CA LEU A 181 -4.88 -16.96 6.63
C LEU A 181 -4.56 -16.58 8.09
N ILE A 182 -3.33 -16.83 8.55
CA ILE A 182 -2.88 -16.41 9.89
C ILE A 182 -2.93 -14.90 10.01
N MET A 183 -2.41 -14.16 9.02
CA MET A 183 -2.39 -12.70 9.05
C MET A 183 -3.79 -12.10 9.00
N VAL A 184 -4.69 -12.62 8.16
CA VAL A 184 -6.11 -12.21 8.16
C VAL A 184 -6.75 -12.50 9.50
N GLY A 185 -6.55 -13.70 10.05
CA GLY A 185 -7.08 -14.08 11.37
C GLY A 185 -6.60 -13.17 12.49
N VAL A 186 -5.29 -12.89 12.56
CA VAL A 186 -4.69 -12.04 13.60
C VAL A 186 -5.06 -10.57 13.38
N SER A 187 -4.82 -10.03 12.19
CA SER A 187 -5.01 -8.60 11.94
C SER A 187 -6.48 -8.23 11.92
N VAL A 188 -7.29 -8.87 11.07
CA VAL A 188 -8.69 -8.47 10.86
C VAL A 188 -9.58 -8.87 12.02
N TYR A 189 -9.51 -10.14 12.44
CA TYR A 189 -10.45 -10.68 13.45
C TYR A 189 -9.91 -10.56 14.87
N GLY A 190 -8.58 -10.65 15.08
CA GLY A 190 -7.98 -10.54 16.41
C GLY A 190 -7.75 -9.10 16.85
N LEU A 191 -7.17 -8.28 15.99
CA LEU A 191 -6.75 -6.91 16.30
C LEU A 191 -7.68 -5.84 15.71
N GLN A 192 -8.65 -6.23 14.88
CA GLN A 192 -9.51 -5.34 14.10
C GLN A 192 -8.69 -4.28 13.36
N ASP A 193 -7.59 -4.75 12.74
CA ASP A 193 -6.56 -3.94 12.13
C ASP A 193 -6.41 -4.21 10.63
N TYR A 194 -6.58 -3.16 9.82
CA TYR A 194 -6.28 -3.13 8.40
C TYR A 194 -5.01 -2.31 8.16
N GLY A 195 -3.89 -2.79 8.73
CA GLY A 195 -2.60 -2.10 8.75
C GLY A 195 -1.68 -2.40 7.59
N VAL A 196 -0.51 -1.75 7.62
CA VAL A 196 0.57 -1.92 6.62
C VAL A 196 1.12 -3.35 6.64
N ALA A 197 1.18 -3.99 7.82
CA ALA A 197 1.62 -5.38 7.94
C ALA A 197 0.71 -6.33 7.14
N LEU A 198 -0.60 -6.10 7.16
CA LEU A 198 -1.57 -6.90 6.39
C LEU A 198 -1.41 -6.66 4.88
N PHE A 199 -1.46 -5.41 4.44
CA PHE A 199 -1.57 -5.09 3.01
C PHE A 199 -0.24 -5.07 2.25
N LEU A 200 0.87 -4.73 2.92
CA LEU A 200 2.21 -4.73 2.31
C LEU A 200 3.05 -5.90 2.79
N GLY A 201 3.12 -6.13 4.09
CA GLY A 201 3.96 -7.15 4.68
C GLY A 201 3.54 -8.56 4.27
N THR A 202 2.25 -8.87 4.35
CA THR A 202 1.73 -10.21 4.02
C THR A 202 2.02 -10.61 2.57
N PRO A 203 1.71 -9.80 1.53
CA PRO A 203 2.05 -10.15 0.14
C PRO A 203 3.56 -10.30 -0.11
N VAL A 204 4.40 -9.44 0.49
CA VAL A 204 5.86 -9.60 0.41
C VAL A 204 6.27 -10.95 0.97
N TRP A 205 5.74 -11.30 2.13
CA TRP A 205 6.09 -12.55 2.79
C TRP A 205 5.60 -13.77 2.02
N MET A 206 4.39 -13.72 1.49
CA MET A 206 3.84 -14.77 0.63
C MET A 206 4.71 -15.00 -0.59
N GLY A 207 5.11 -13.93 -1.28
CA GLY A 207 6.01 -14.00 -2.42
C GLY A 207 7.37 -14.58 -2.06
N ALA A 208 7.95 -14.13 -0.94
CA ALA A 208 9.25 -14.59 -0.48
C ALA A 208 9.25 -16.09 -0.13
N VAL A 209 8.26 -16.55 0.61
CA VAL A 209 8.14 -17.95 1.03
C VAL A 209 7.89 -18.86 -0.16
N SER A 210 6.98 -18.49 -1.05
CA SER A 210 6.64 -19.29 -2.23
C SER A 210 7.84 -19.42 -3.19
N ALA A 211 8.51 -18.32 -3.50
CA ALA A 211 9.68 -18.32 -4.37
C ALA A 211 10.89 -19.04 -3.73
N PHE A 212 11.10 -18.87 -2.42
CA PHE A 212 12.13 -19.59 -1.70
C PHE A 212 11.90 -21.10 -1.73
N ALA A 213 10.71 -21.57 -1.36
CA ALA A 213 10.35 -22.97 -1.38
C ALA A 213 10.50 -23.60 -2.77
N TYR A 214 10.14 -22.82 -3.80
CA TYR A 214 10.29 -23.20 -5.20
C TYR A 214 11.75 -23.41 -5.62
N ASN A 215 12.67 -22.60 -5.12
CA ASN A 215 14.11 -22.66 -5.47
C ASN A 215 14.95 -23.53 -4.55
N ARG A 216 14.42 -23.91 -3.36
CA ARG A 216 15.20 -24.65 -2.34
C ARG A 216 15.80 -25.96 -2.81
N PRO A 217 15.09 -26.85 -3.57
CA PRO A 217 15.68 -28.10 -4.01
C PRO A 217 16.73 -27.92 -5.10
N VAL A 218 16.47 -26.98 -6.03
CA VAL A 218 17.35 -26.65 -7.17
C VAL A 218 17.07 -25.20 -7.56
N PRO A 219 18.09 -24.35 -7.72
CA PRO A 219 17.93 -22.98 -8.22
C PRO A 219 17.26 -22.97 -9.60
N ARG A 220 16.29 -22.11 -9.77
CA ARG A 220 15.44 -22.00 -10.99
C ARG A 220 15.46 -20.59 -11.55
N SER A 221 14.72 -20.34 -12.63
CA SER A 221 14.66 -19.02 -13.25
C SER A 221 13.95 -18.01 -12.37
N LEU A 222 14.37 -16.74 -12.44
CA LEU A 222 13.69 -15.63 -11.77
C LEU A 222 12.23 -15.54 -12.20
N LEU A 223 11.95 -15.62 -13.51
CA LEU A 223 10.58 -15.54 -14.04
C LEU A 223 9.70 -16.63 -13.44
N GLY A 224 10.19 -17.89 -13.37
CA GLY A 224 9.44 -18.99 -12.73
C GLY A 224 9.14 -18.72 -11.26
N SER A 225 10.08 -18.13 -10.53
CA SER A 225 9.91 -17.76 -9.12
C SER A 225 8.88 -16.64 -8.94
N LEU A 226 8.89 -15.63 -9.80
CA LEU A 226 7.93 -14.55 -9.80
C LEU A 226 6.52 -15.04 -10.17
N LEU A 227 6.40 -15.97 -11.13
CA LEU A 227 5.12 -16.58 -11.48
C LEU A 227 4.54 -17.38 -10.32
N VAL A 228 5.36 -18.14 -9.59
CA VAL A 228 4.90 -18.88 -8.39
C VAL A 228 4.47 -17.90 -7.29
N ALA A 229 5.19 -16.80 -7.09
CA ALA A 229 4.81 -15.76 -6.15
C ALA A 229 3.46 -15.13 -6.51
N GLN A 230 3.24 -14.76 -7.78
CA GLN A 230 1.97 -14.19 -8.23
C GLN A 230 0.82 -15.22 -8.15
N THR A 231 1.09 -16.47 -8.50
CA THR A 231 0.10 -17.54 -8.33
C THR A 231 -0.34 -17.68 -6.88
N SER A 232 0.57 -17.53 -5.91
CA SER A 232 0.23 -17.56 -4.47
C SER A 232 -0.71 -16.41 -4.09
N ILE A 233 -0.46 -15.19 -4.58
CA ILE A 233 -1.32 -14.01 -4.35
C ILE A 233 -2.73 -14.24 -4.95
N LEU A 234 -2.79 -14.71 -6.19
CA LEU A 234 -4.07 -14.98 -6.87
C LEU A 234 -4.88 -16.07 -6.17
N ILE A 235 -4.23 -17.16 -5.76
CA ILE A 235 -4.91 -18.25 -5.04
C ILE A 235 -5.39 -17.78 -3.68
N ALA A 236 -4.62 -16.93 -2.96
CA ALA A 236 -5.06 -16.35 -1.70
C ALA A 236 -6.29 -15.45 -1.90
N GLY A 237 -6.28 -14.58 -2.90
CA GLY A 237 -7.46 -13.77 -3.25
C GLY A 237 -8.68 -14.64 -3.61
N ALA A 238 -8.47 -15.68 -4.41
CA ALA A 238 -9.54 -16.64 -4.73
C ALA A 238 -10.05 -17.37 -3.49
N ALA A 239 -9.18 -17.74 -2.55
CA ALA A 239 -9.58 -18.36 -1.29
C ALA A 239 -10.41 -17.40 -0.43
N LEU A 240 -9.99 -16.14 -0.28
CA LEU A 240 -10.76 -15.12 0.45
C LEU A 240 -12.17 -14.94 -0.14
N LEU A 241 -12.27 -14.95 -1.48
CA LEU A 241 -13.55 -14.89 -2.18
C LEU A 241 -14.40 -16.14 -1.95
N LEU A 242 -13.81 -17.33 -2.11
CA LEU A 242 -14.51 -18.61 -1.99
C LEU A 242 -14.99 -18.90 -0.57
N PHE A 243 -14.28 -18.44 0.44
CA PHE A 243 -14.68 -18.60 1.84
C PHE A 243 -15.51 -17.41 2.36
N ALA A 244 -15.95 -16.50 1.48
CA ALA A 244 -16.77 -15.35 1.80
C ALA A 244 -16.14 -14.39 2.86
N PHE A 245 -14.82 -14.32 2.91
CA PHE A 245 -14.10 -13.35 3.76
C PHE A 245 -14.06 -11.97 3.12
N GLU A 246 -13.97 -11.90 1.78
CA GLU A 246 -13.86 -10.66 1.01
C GLU A 246 -14.70 -10.74 -0.27
N GLY A 247 -15.06 -9.56 -0.80
CA GLY A 247 -15.74 -9.44 -2.07
C GLY A 247 -14.81 -9.10 -3.24
N VAL A 248 -15.34 -9.19 -4.46
CA VAL A 248 -14.57 -8.97 -5.70
C VAL A 248 -14.08 -7.54 -5.80
N ILE A 249 -14.86 -6.54 -5.37
CA ILE A 249 -14.50 -5.12 -5.49
C ILE A 249 -13.26 -4.83 -4.64
N CYS A 250 -13.30 -5.22 -3.36
CA CYS A 250 -12.17 -5.02 -2.45
C CYS A 250 -10.93 -5.78 -2.89
N LEU A 251 -11.07 -7.02 -3.38
CA LEU A 251 -9.93 -7.78 -3.94
C LEU A 251 -9.37 -7.13 -5.20
N ALA A 252 -10.21 -6.56 -6.07
CA ALA A 252 -9.74 -5.84 -7.25
C ALA A 252 -8.98 -4.55 -6.88
N MET A 253 -9.44 -3.84 -5.87
CA MET A 253 -8.75 -2.67 -5.33
C MET A 253 -7.42 -3.05 -4.64
N LEU A 254 -7.38 -4.18 -3.92
CA LEU A 254 -6.18 -4.67 -3.24
C LEU A 254 -5.13 -5.22 -4.21
N TYR A 255 -5.55 -5.86 -5.31
CA TYR A 255 -4.67 -6.64 -6.17
C TYR A 255 -3.44 -5.88 -6.72
N PRO A 256 -3.53 -4.61 -7.18
CA PRO A 256 -2.36 -3.89 -7.69
C PRO A 256 -1.22 -3.79 -6.67
N VAL A 257 -1.53 -3.44 -5.43
CA VAL A 257 -0.52 -3.33 -4.38
C VAL A 257 -0.04 -4.70 -3.92
N ALA A 258 -0.95 -5.67 -3.77
CA ALA A 258 -0.57 -7.04 -3.40
C ALA A 258 0.31 -7.71 -4.45
N ALA A 259 0.02 -7.50 -5.73
CA ALA A 259 0.84 -8.01 -6.84
C ALA A 259 2.24 -7.39 -6.84
N ALA A 260 2.36 -6.07 -6.69
CA ALA A 260 3.65 -5.38 -6.62
C ALA A 260 4.49 -5.87 -5.42
N MET A 261 3.87 -5.98 -4.25
CA MET A 261 4.53 -6.48 -3.05
C MET A 261 4.87 -7.97 -3.16
N GLY A 262 4.00 -8.78 -3.76
CA GLY A 262 4.27 -10.18 -4.06
C GLY A 262 5.44 -10.38 -5.02
N LEU A 263 5.60 -9.52 -6.04
CA LEU A 263 6.78 -9.52 -6.91
C LEU A 263 8.05 -9.19 -6.14
N LEU A 264 8.02 -8.16 -5.30
CA LEU A 264 9.14 -7.82 -4.43
C LEU A 264 9.52 -9.01 -3.54
N GLY A 265 8.55 -9.63 -2.89
CA GLY A 265 8.74 -10.85 -2.10
C GLY A 265 9.30 -12.00 -2.94
N GLY A 266 8.76 -12.22 -4.14
CA GLY A 266 9.24 -13.23 -5.07
C GLY A 266 10.71 -13.05 -5.45
N MET A 267 11.16 -11.82 -5.67
CA MET A 267 12.56 -11.49 -5.90
C MET A 267 13.42 -11.81 -4.67
N ILE A 268 12.96 -11.44 -3.48
CA ILE A 268 13.65 -11.76 -2.21
C ILE A 268 13.79 -13.28 -2.06
N GLY A 269 12.71 -14.03 -2.22
CA GLY A 269 12.70 -15.49 -2.09
C GLY A 269 13.57 -16.18 -3.14
N TYR A 270 13.60 -15.67 -4.36
CA TYR A 270 14.53 -16.13 -5.39
C TYR A 270 15.99 -15.92 -5.00
N CYS A 271 16.37 -14.71 -4.56
CA CYS A 271 17.73 -14.41 -4.12
C CYS A 271 18.15 -15.34 -2.99
N MET A 272 17.27 -15.55 -2.03
CA MET A 272 17.55 -16.39 -0.89
C MET A 272 17.64 -17.88 -1.25
N GLY A 273 16.77 -18.37 -2.11
CA GLY A 273 16.81 -19.75 -2.60
C GLY A 273 18.03 -20.03 -3.48
N ALA A 274 18.47 -19.05 -4.27
CA ALA A 274 19.63 -19.18 -5.13
C ALA A 274 20.98 -19.03 -4.40
N LEU A 275 20.99 -18.27 -3.28
CA LEU A 275 22.24 -17.92 -2.56
C LEU A 275 22.53 -18.85 -1.38
N THR A 276 21.60 -19.71 -0.96
CA THR A 276 21.75 -20.36 0.33
C THR A 276 21.44 -21.85 0.32
N ALA A 277 22.32 -22.63 0.97
CA ALA A 277 21.98 -23.89 1.61
C ALA A 277 21.16 -23.67 2.91
N ALA A 278 20.48 -22.52 3.06
CA ALA A 278 19.91 -22.06 4.31
C ALA A 278 18.87 -23.01 4.90
N SER A 279 19.01 -23.26 6.20
CA SER A 279 18.01 -23.94 7.00
C SER A 279 16.75 -23.07 7.11
N GLY A 280 15.54 -23.67 7.02
CA GLY A 280 14.27 -22.96 7.15
C GLY A 280 14.01 -22.31 8.53
N ARG A 281 14.98 -22.41 9.48
CA ARG A 281 14.84 -21.84 10.84
C ARG A 281 14.75 -20.30 10.84
N GLY A 282 15.54 -19.62 9.98
CA GLY A 282 15.46 -18.16 9.87
C GLY A 282 14.13 -17.68 9.27
N MET A 283 13.51 -18.46 8.41
CA MET A 283 12.19 -18.16 7.85
C MET A 283 11.10 -18.14 8.93
N MET A 284 11.13 -19.06 9.88
CA MET A 284 10.15 -19.08 10.97
C MET A 284 10.25 -17.82 11.85
N PHE A 285 11.47 -17.34 12.13
CA PHE A 285 11.65 -16.14 12.96
C PHE A 285 11.00 -14.90 12.32
N VAL A 286 11.19 -14.71 11.02
CA VAL A 286 10.59 -13.56 10.32
C VAL A 286 9.06 -13.72 10.20
N ALA A 287 8.52 -14.94 10.17
CA ALA A 287 7.08 -15.18 10.16
C ALA A 287 6.37 -14.65 11.42
N PHE A 288 7.05 -14.60 12.57
CA PHE A 288 6.52 -14.01 13.80
C PHE A 288 6.56 -12.49 13.83
N LEU A 289 7.38 -11.85 12.98
CA LEU A 289 7.51 -10.39 12.94
C LEU A 289 6.27 -9.70 12.38
N LEU A 290 5.57 -10.30 11.41
CA LEU A 290 4.38 -9.69 10.81
C LEU A 290 3.22 -9.53 11.81
N PRO A 291 2.82 -10.59 12.56
CA PRO A 291 1.81 -10.44 13.61
C PRO A 291 2.24 -9.44 14.70
N ALA A 292 3.52 -9.41 15.07
CA ALA A 292 4.05 -8.45 16.04
C ALA A 292 3.99 -7.00 15.51
N LEU A 293 4.29 -6.78 14.23
CA LEU A 293 4.13 -5.48 13.58
C LEU A 293 2.67 -5.05 13.54
N SER A 294 1.77 -5.95 13.18
CA SER A 294 0.33 -5.66 13.19
C SER A 294 -0.15 -5.28 14.60
N GLY A 295 0.34 -5.98 15.64
CA GLY A 295 0.07 -5.63 17.03
C GLY A 295 0.62 -4.25 17.43
N ALA A 296 1.81 -3.88 16.96
CA ALA A 296 2.37 -2.57 17.21
C ALA A 296 1.61 -1.46 16.46
N GLU A 297 1.17 -1.72 15.24
CA GLU A 297 0.37 -0.80 14.44
C GLU A 297 -1.00 -0.54 15.07
N SER A 298 -1.63 -1.54 15.67
CA SER A 298 -2.96 -1.41 16.28
C SER A 298 -3.02 -0.44 17.47
N VAL A 299 -1.88 -0.15 18.12
CA VAL A 299 -1.81 0.67 19.34
C VAL A 299 -1.73 2.19 19.04
N HIS A 300 -1.19 2.60 17.90
CA HIS A 300 -0.92 4.01 17.59
C HIS A 300 -1.38 4.37 16.18
N ARG A 301 -2.63 4.91 16.06
CA ARG A 301 -3.20 5.30 14.77
C ARG A 301 -3.76 6.72 14.82
N PRO A 302 -3.07 7.69 14.24
CA PRO A 302 -3.72 8.95 13.92
C PRO A 302 -4.75 8.70 12.83
N VAL A 303 -5.98 9.14 13.04
CA VAL A 303 -7.04 9.13 12.04
C VAL A 303 -7.13 10.54 11.46
N PRO A 304 -6.44 10.84 10.35
CA PRO A 304 -6.51 12.15 9.72
C PRO A 304 -7.90 12.36 9.12
N LEU A 305 -8.32 13.61 9.11
CA LEU A 305 -9.53 14.05 8.43
C LEU A 305 -9.16 14.45 7.00
N TYR A 306 -9.74 13.77 6.03
CA TYR A 306 -9.59 14.05 4.60
C TYR A 306 -10.74 14.90 4.10
N GLU A 307 -10.51 15.67 3.05
CA GLU A 307 -11.51 16.52 2.41
C GLU A 307 -11.55 16.27 0.91
N VAL A 308 -12.73 16.06 0.36
CA VAL A 308 -12.96 16.01 -1.08
C VAL A 308 -13.88 17.17 -1.45
N VAL A 309 -13.44 18.01 -2.39
CA VAL A 309 -14.20 19.14 -2.93
C VAL A 309 -14.48 18.90 -4.41
N THR A 310 -15.73 19.11 -4.80
CA THR A 310 -16.18 19.04 -6.20
C THR A 310 -17.00 20.26 -6.50
N GLN A 311 -16.86 20.83 -7.69
CA GLN A 311 -17.57 22.03 -8.08
C GLN A 311 -18.18 21.91 -9.49
N VAL A 312 -19.32 22.58 -9.69
CA VAL A 312 -19.98 22.74 -10.99
C VAL A 312 -20.46 24.17 -11.15
N GLU A 313 -20.50 24.66 -12.37
CA GLU A 313 -21.11 25.93 -12.70
C GLU A 313 -22.53 25.73 -13.23
N ILE A 314 -23.46 26.57 -12.76
CA ILE A 314 -24.91 26.54 -13.03
C ILE A 314 -25.33 27.86 -13.61
N ASP A 315 -26.06 27.86 -14.70
CA ASP A 315 -26.42 29.06 -15.48
C ASP A 315 -27.60 29.87 -14.90
N VAL A 316 -27.83 29.73 -13.58
CA VAL A 316 -28.85 30.44 -12.82
C VAL A 316 -28.28 31.02 -11.53
N SER A 317 -29.04 31.92 -10.88
CA SER A 317 -28.61 32.60 -9.64
C SER A 317 -28.62 31.68 -8.43
N PRO A 318 -27.84 31.96 -7.36
CA PRO A 318 -27.82 31.15 -6.15
C PRO A 318 -29.19 30.96 -5.47
N GLU A 319 -30.06 31.97 -5.56
CA GLU A 319 -31.40 31.93 -5.02
C GLU A 319 -32.27 30.85 -5.69
N GLN A 320 -32.08 30.67 -7.00
CA GLN A 320 -32.79 29.68 -7.80
C GLN A 320 -32.21 28.27 -7.60
N VAL A 321 -30.90 28.15 -7.29
CA VAL A 321 -30.25 26.84 -6.99
C VAL A 321 -30.58 26.37 -5.60
N TRP A 322 -30.72 27.25 -4.61
CA TRP A 322 -30.86 26.94 -3.19
C TRP A 322 -31.93 25.90 -2.85
N PRO A 323 -33.17 25.95 -3.38
CA PRO A 323 -34.18 24.95 -3.06
C PRO A 323 -33.76 23.51 -3.38
N PHE A 324 -32.98 23.33 -4.44
CA PHE A 324 -32.51 22.03 -4.91
C PHE A 324 -31.28 21.53 -4.12
N VAL A 325 -30.56 22.42 -3.44
CA VAL A 325 -29.48 22.06 -2.51
C VAL A 325 -30.05 21.55 -1.18
N VAL A 326 -31.09 22.17 -0.71
CA VAL A 326 -31.79 21.78 0.53
C VAL A 326 -32.34 20.35 0.41
N GLY A 327 -32.98 20.05 -0.72
CA GLY A 327 -33.47 18.71 -1.03
C GLY A 327 -33.68 18.54 -2.52
N PHE A 328 -33.45 17.35 -3.03
CA PHE A 328 -33.61 17.02 -4.45
C PHE A 328 -34.45 15.75 -4.64
N SER A 329 -35.16 15.74 -5.76
CA SER A 329 -35.97 14.60 -6.19
C SER A 329 -35.13 13.39 -6.58
N ASP A 330 -35.79 12.30 -6.95
CA ASP A 330 -35.11 11.08 -7.38
C ASP A 330 -34.14 11.31 -8.53
N LEU A 331 -32.90 10.90 -8.33
CA LEU A 331 -31.92 10.86 -9.39
C LEU A 331 -32.23 9.68 -10.34
N PRO A 332 -31.99 9.85 -11.65
CA PRO A 332 -32.10 8.75 -12.61
C PRO A 332 -31.16 7.59 -12.22
N ASP A 333 -31.43 6.38 -12.72
CA ASP A 333 -30.53 5.25 -12.50
C ASP A 333 -29.10 5.58 -12.97
N PRO A 334 -28.08 5.08 -12.26
CA PRO A 334 -26.70 5.39 -12.63
C PRO A 334 -26.28 4.66 -13.89
N ASP A 335 -25.75 5.38 -14.89
CA ASP A 335 -25.14 4.80 -16.07
C ASP A 335 -23.76 4.20 -15.82
N PRO A 336 -22.87 4.79 -14.99
CA PRO A 336 -21.53 4.28 -14.78
C PRO A 336 -21.50 2.85 -14.22
N TRP A 337 -20.69 1.99 -14.83
CA TRP A 337 -20.58 0.57 -14.51
C TRP A 337 -20.18 0.29 -13.05
N TYR A 338 -19.34 1.15 -12.45
CA TYR A 338 -18.87 0.97 -11.07
C TYR A 338 -19.99 1.10 -10.03
N PHE A 339 -20.99 1.93 -10.25
CA PHE A 339 -22.19 1.96 -9.39
C PHE A 339 -23.04 0.69 -9.56
N LYS A 340 -23.09 0.15 -10.79
CA LYS A 340 -23.79 -1.12 -11.06
C LYS A 340 -23.09 -2.32 -10.43
N LEU A 341 -21.77 -2.21 -10.14
CA LEU A 341 -21.02 -3.26 -9.43
C LEU A 341 -21.25 -3.28 -7.92
N GLY A 342 -21.84 -2.23 -7.33
CA GLY A 342 -22.19 -2.23 -5.91
C GLY A 342 -21.67 -1.05 -5.10
N ILE A 343 -20.86 -0.14 -5.67
CA ILE A 343 -20.48 1.10 -4.98
C ILE A 343 -21.75 1.92 -4.69
N ALA A 344 -21.85 2.39 -3.45
CA ALA A 344 -23.00 3.17 -3.01
C ALA A 344 -23.19 4.46 -3.84
N TYR A 345 -24.40 4.77 -4.22
CA TYR A 345 -24.75 5.97 -4.96
C TYR A 345 -26.02 6.62 -4.41
N PRO A 346 -26.14 7.97 -4.45
CA PRO A 346 -27.28 8.71 -3.98
C PRO A 346 -28.49 8.53 -4.91
N LYS A 347 -29.68 8.45 -4.30
CA LYS A 347 -30.96 8.33 -4.98
C LYS A 347 -31.82 9.58 -4.84
N ARG A 348 -31.94 10.13 -3.63
CA ARG A 348 -32.69 11.37 -3.34
C ARG A 348 -32.25 11.95 -2.00
N ALA A 349 -32.60 13.20 -1.76
CA ALA A 349 -32.41 13.84 -0.47
C ALA A 349 -33.69 14.55 -0.03
N THR A 350 -34.15 14.26 1.19
CA THR A 350 -35.30 14.87 1.83
C THR A 350 -34.84 15.53 3.11
N ILE A 351 -35.58 16.56 3.56
CA ILE A 351 -35.31 17.26 4.82
C ILE A 351 -36.57 17.33 5.68
N GLN A 352 -36.37 17.14 6.97
CA GLN A 352 -37.44 17.31 7.98
C GLN A 352 -37.13 18.57 8.78
N GLY A 353 -38.03 19.56 8.70
CA GLY A 353 -37.84 20.87 9.31
C GLY A 353 -37.12 21.87 8.40
N SER A 354 -36.70 22.99 8.98
CA SER A 354 -35.92 24.04 8.30
C SER A 354 -34.98 24.72 9.29
N GLY A 355 -33.88 25.25 8.78
CA GLY A 355 -32.87 25.91 9.60
C GLY A 355 -31.89 24.93 10.29
N ILE A 356 -31.10 25.49 11.22
CA ILE A 356 -30.16 24.70 12.02
C ILE A 356 -30.93 23.71 12.89
N GLY A 357 -30.49 22.45 12.95
CA GLY A 357 -31.15 21.37 13.68
C GLY A 357 -32.20 20.60 12.89
N ALA A 358 -32.57 21.06 11.68
CA ALA A 358 -33.32 20.22 10.74
C ALA A 358 -32.50 18.98 10.37
N VAL A 359 -33.17 17.86 10.07
CA VAL A 359 -32.49 16.62 9.72
C VAL A 359 -32.73 16.30 8.26
N ARG A 360 -31.62 16.23 7.52
CA ARG A 360 -31.58 15.81 6.12
C ARG A 360 -31.33 14.33 6.03
N HIS A 361 -32.10 13.64 5.20
CA HIS A 361 -31.92 12.23 4.88
C HIS A 361 -31.48 12.12 3.42
N CYS A 362 -30.24 11.70 3.21
CA CYS A 362 -29.73 11.41 1.88
C CYS A 362 -29.79 9.89 1.64
N GLU A 363 -30.74 9.46 0.83
CA GLU A 363 -30.93 8.04 0.51
C GLU A 363 -29.94 7.58 -0.55
N PHE A 364 -29.18 6.54 -0.21
CA PHE A 364 -28.26 5.85 -1.09
C PHE A 364 -28.78 4.45 -1.45
N SER A 365 -28.12 3.81 -2.42
CA SER A 365 -28.44 2.44 -2.82
C SER A 365 -28.26 1.42 -1.68
N THR A 366 -27.41 1.72 -0.70
CA THR A 366 -27.05 0.85 0.44
C THR A 366 -27.79 1.22 1.73
N GLY A 367 -28.53 2.33 1.78
CA GLY A 367 -29.23 2.84 2.97
C GLY A 367 -29.26 4.36 2.99
N SER A 368 -29.61 4.96 4.13
CA SER A 368 -29.71 6.42 4.28
C SER A 368 -28.64 7.00 5.17
N PHE A 369 -28.07 8.13 4.76
CA PHE A 369 -27.37 9.03 5.67
C PHE A 369 -28.35 9.81 6.50
N VAL A 370 -28.04 10.06 7.77
CA VAL A 370 -28.74 10.97 8.68
C VAL A 370 -27.85 12.17 8.92
N GLU A 371 -28.29 13.33 8.45
CA GLU A 371 -27.47 14.53 8.30
C GLU A 371 -28.13 15.72 9.03
N PRO A 372 -27.89 15.91 10.36
CA PRO A 372 -28.36 17.10 11.06
C PRO A 372 -27.66 18.35 10.54
N ILE A 373 -28.47 19.37 10.24
CA ILE A 373 -28.00 20.65 9.68
C ILE A 373 -27.27 21.46 10.76
N THR A 374 -26.03 21.84 10.49
CA THR A 374 -25.17 22.64 11.37
C THR A 374 -25.01 24.09 10.91
N ALA A 375 -25.21 24.37 9.61
CA ALA A 375 -25.28 25.75 9.07
C ALA A 375 -26.38 25.84 8.01
N TRP A 376 -27.17 26.94 8.09
CA TRP A 376 -28.27 27.22 7.19
C TRP A 376 -28.26 28.71 6.82
N ASN A 377 -27.51 29.07 5.80
CA ASN A 377 -27.31 30.47 5.35
C ASN A 377 -27.77 30.60 3.89
N PRO A 378 -29.08 30.81 3.62
CA PRO A 378 -29.58 30.95 2.28
C PRO A 378 -29.07 32.28 1.65
N PRO A 379 -28.74 32.32 0.35
CA PRO A 379 -28.59 31.18 -0.56
C PRO A 379 -27.15 30.65 -0.64
N GLU A 380 -26.28 30.92 0.34
CA GLU A 380 -24.84 30.79 0.23
C GLU A 380 -24.27 29.47 0.74
N ARG A 381 -24.87 28.93 1.85
CA ARG A 381 -24.22 27.81 2.54
C ARG A 381 -25.20 26.91 3.28
N LEU A 382 -25.12 25.61 3.00
CA LEU A 382 -25.75 24.52 3.77
C LEU A 382 -24.67 23.57 4.25
N ALA A 383 -24.52 23.40 5.57
CA ALA A 383 -23.59 22.41 6.14
C ALA A 383 -24.32 21.48 7.09
N PHE A 384 -23.84 20.26 7.19
CA PHE A 384 -24.42 19.21 8.03
C PHE A 384 -23.33 18.28 8.56
N ASP A 385 -23.56 17.74 9.75
CA ASP A 385 -22.77 16.64 10.27
C ASP A 385 -23.37 15.30 9.80
N VAL A 386 -22.62 14.22 9.90
CA VAL A 386 -23.10 12.88 9.60
C VAL A 386 -23.23 12.10 10.90
N GLU A 387 -24.46 11.88 11.33
CA GLU A 387 -24.77 11.12 12.55
C GLU A 387 -24.77 9.61 12.28
N SER A 388 -25.32 9.21 11.13
CA SER A 388 -25.39 7.82 10.69
C SER A 388 -25.15 7.74 9.18
N GLN A 389 -24.41 6.71 8.77
CA GLN A 389 -24.12 6.42 7.37
C GLN A 389 -24.37 4.96 7.03
N PRO A 390 -24.80 4.65 5.78
CA PRO A 390 -24.90 3.28 5.30
C PRO A 390 -23.52 2.73 4.90
N PRO A 391 -23.38 1.41 4.66
CA PRO A 391 -22.17 0.84 4.10
C PRO A 391 -21.77 1.52 2.79
N PRO A 392 -20.46 1.69 2.54
CA PRO A 392 -19.95 2.39 1.34
C PRO A 392 -20.19 1.61 0.04
N MET A 393 -20.49 0.31 0.15
CA MET A 393 -20.80 -0.54 -1.00
C MET A 393 -21.52 -1.83 -0.58
N HIS A 394 -22.16 -2.47 -1.56
CA HIS A 394 -22.50 -3.89 -1.52
C HIS A 394 -21.44 -4.66 -2.26
N GLU A 395 -20.74 -5.56 -1.58
CA GLU A 395 -19.70 -6.35 -2.23
C GLU A 395 -20.27 -7.29 -3.30
N LEU A 396 -19.57 -7.33 -4.45
CA LEU A 396 -19.86 -8.31 -5.48
C LEU A 396 -19.25 -9.66 -5.09
N SER A 397 -20.10 -10.66 -4.94
CA SER A 397 -19.69 -12.00 -4.51
C SER A 397 -20.58 -13.06 -5.15
N PRO A 398 -20.09 -14.30 -5.34
CA PRO A 398 -20.95 -15.44 -5.66
C PRO A 398 -21.95 -15.78 -4.55
N TYR A 399 -21.74 -15.25 -3.35
CA TYR A 399 -22.64 -15.40 -2.18
C TYR A 399 -23.57 -14.21 -2.06
N ARG A 400 -24.81 -14.44 -1.63
CA ARG A 400 -25.82 -13.36 -1.55
C ARG A 400 -25.50 -12.24 -0.56
N HIS A 401 -24.75 -12.56 0.52
CA HIS A 401 -24.43 -11.59 1.58
C HIS A 401 -23.00 -11.84 2.05
N VAL A 402 -22.06 -11.06 1.50
CA VAL A 402 -20.70 -10.93 2.04
C VAL A 402 -20.59 -9.51 2.59
N HIS A 403 -20.26 -9.41 3.87
CA HIS A 403 -20.11 -8.14 4.57
C HIS A 403 -18.79 -8.16 5.36
N PRO A 404 -17.66 -7.86 4.67
CA PRO A 404 -16.36 -7.79 5.32
C PRO A 404 -16.32 -6.72 6.41
N PRO A 405 -15.60 -6.94 7.52
CA PRO A 405 -15.58 -6.02 8.66
C PRO A 405 -15.16 -4.59 8.32
N HIS A 406 -14.33 -4.39 7.30
CA HIS A 406 -13.89 -3.05 6.90
C HIS A 406 -14.99 -2.17 6.26
N LEU A 407 -16.14 -2.72 5.91
CA LEU A 407 -17.29 -1.93 5.47
C LEU A 407 -17.97 -1.19 6.64
N ASP A 408 -17.68 -1.59 7.89
CA ASP A 408 -18.26 -0.99 9.07
C ASP A 408 -17.26 -0.08 9.79
N GLY A 409 -17.38 1.22 9.58
CA GLY A 409 -16.70 2.23 10.37
C GLY A 409 -15.23 2.53 10.02
N TYR A 410 -14.65 1.89 9.01
CA TYR A 410 -13.29 2.21 8.53
C TYR A 410 -13.25 3.44 7.60
N LEU A 411 -14.32 3.68 6.86
CA LEU A 411 -14.58 4.94 6.18
C LEU A 411 -15.74 5.63 6.88
N ARG A 412 -15.51 6.79 7.50
CA ARG A 412 -16.52 7.55 8.24
C ARG A 412 -16.62 8.97 7.71
N CYS A 413 -17.70 9.28 7.03
CA CYS A 413 -18.06 10.65 6.73
C CYS A 413 -18.39 11.39 8.04
N LYS A 414 -17.81 12.55 8.25
CA LYS A 414 -18.00 13.35 9.48
C LYS A 414 -18.91 14.54 9.23
N ARG A 415 -18.73 15.17 8.06
CA ARG A 415 -19.41 16.42 7.72
C ARG A 415 -19.52 16.54 6.21
N GLY A 416 -20.58 17.21 5.75
CA GLY A 416 -20.74 17.66 4.38
C GLY A 416 -21.14 19.13 4.32
N GLU A 417 -20.86 19.77 3.18
CA GLU A 417 -21.16 21.17 2.94
C GLU A 417 -21.48 21.42 1.48
N PHE A 418 -22.50 22.23 1.22
CA PHE A 418 -22.74 22.87 -0.05
C PHE A 418 -22.50 24.37 0.09
N ARG A 419 -21.69 24.93 -0.81
CA ARG A 419 -21.40 26.35 -0.90
C ARG A 419 -21.77 26.86 -2.28
N LEU A 420 -22.56 27.94 -2.32
CA LEU A 420 -22.98 28.61 -3.55
C LEU A 420 -22.26 29.94 -3.64
N VAL A 421 -21.50 30.12 -4.70
CA VAL A 421 -20.75 31.35 -4.95
C VAL A 421 -21.30 32.01 -6.22
N ARG A 422 -21.80 33.25 -6.07
CA ARG A 422 -22.24 34.07 -7.24
C ARG A 422 -21.05 34.46 -8.08
N LEU A 423 -21.10 34.16 -9.36
CA LEU A 423 -20.09 34.57 -10.33
C LEU A 423 -20.39 35.99 -10.85
N ALA A 424 -19.39 36.64 -11.46
CA ALA A 424 -19.49 38.01 -11.94
C ALA A 424 -20.56 38.21 -13.03
N ASP A 425 -20.91 37.16 -13.76
CA ASP A 425 -21.94 37.12 -14.80
C ASP A 425 -23.34 36.71 -14.26
N GLY A 426 -23.49 36.59 -12.95
CA GLY A 426 -24.74 36.23 -12.29
C GLY A 426 -24.98 34.72 -12.14
N ARG A 427 -24.19 33.87 -12.75
CA ARG A 427 -24.21 32.41 -12.61
C ARG A 427 -23.79 31.97 -11.19
N THR A 428 -24.01 30.71 -10.90
CA THR A 428 -23.64 30.12 -9.61
C THR A 428 -22.55 29.07 -9.78
N ARG A 429 -21.47 29.15 -8.98
CA ARG A 429 -20.57 28.02 -8.74
C ARG A 429 -21.06 27.32 -7.49
N LEU A 430 -21.52 26.07 -7.65
CA LEU A 430 -21.92 25.18 -6.58
C LEU A 430 -20.76 24.25 -6.23
N GLU A 431 -20.31 24.32 -4.99
CA GLU A 431 -19.23 23.49 -4.43
C GLU A 431 -19.87 22.50 -3.44
N GLY A 432 -19.54 21.21 -3.58
CA GLY A 432 -19.88 20.15 -2.62
C GLY A 432 -18.61 19.65 -1.96
N SER A 433 -18.56 19.67 -0.63
CA SER A 433 -17.42 19.17 0.16
C SER A 433 -17.87 18.06 1.11
N THR A 434 -17.02 17.04 1.25
CA THR A 434 -17.17 15.99 2.25
C THR A 434 -15.89 15.82 3.02
N TRP A 435 -15.97 15.82 4.34
CA TRP A 435 -14.87 15.49 5.25
C TRP A 435 -15.09 14.09 5.82
N TYR A 436 -14.05 13.26 5.70
CA TYR A 436 -14.14 11.87 6.14
C TYR A 436 -12.86 11.40 6.83
N GLU A 437 -12.98 10.42 7.71
CA GLU A 437 -11.90 9.66 8.32
C GLU A 437 -11.76 8.32 7.63
N PHE A 438 -10.51 7.83 7.50
CA PHE A 438 -10.25 6.54 6.90
C PHE A 438 -9.21 5.74 7.69
N GLN A 439 -9.54 4.50 8.07
CA GLN A 439 -8.77 3.70 9.00
C GLN A 439 -8.12 2.46 8.38
N MET A 440 -7.87 2.46 7.07
CA MET A 440 -7.09 1.43 6.39
C MET A 440 -5.72 2.00 5.98
N TYR A 441 -4.66 1.20 6.08
CA TYR A 441 -3.28 1.61 5.82
C TYR A 441 -2.63 0.74 4.74
N PRO A 442 -1.76 1.30 3.86
CA PRO A 442 -1.36 2.71 3.81
C PRO A 442 -2.49 3.62 3.34
N GLN A 443 -2.75 4.70 4.10
CA GLN A 443 -3.87 5.60 3.82
C GLN A 443 -3.78 6.22 2.43
N ASP A 444 -2.59 6.68 1.99
CA ASP A 444 -2.39 7.30 0.67
C ASP A 444 -2.81 6.39 -0.50
N TYR A 445 -2.73 5.08 -0.33
CA TYR A 445 -3.24 4.14 -1.34
C TYR A 445 -4.77 4.05 -1.33
N TRP A 446 -5.34 3.89 -0.14
CA TRP A 446 -6.76 3.67 -0.01
C TRP A 446 -7.58 4.94 -0.26
N THR A 447 -7.05 6.12 0.09
CA THR A 447 -7.70 7.41 -0.19
C THR A 447 -7.83 7.69 -1.68
N LEU A 448 -6.97 7.17 -2.55
CA LEU A 448 -7.17 7.24 -4.00
C LEU A 448 -8.55 6.68 -4.43
N TRP A 449 -8.97 5.60 -3.80
CA TRP A 449 -10.24 4.96 -4.12
C TRP A 449 -11.42 5.69 -3.48
N SER A 450 -11.30 6.07 -2.20
CA SER A 450 -12.36 6.79 -1.49
C SER A 450 -12.58 8.19 -2.06
N ASP A 451 -11.52 8.96 -2.36
CA ASP A 451 -11.61 10.28 -2.97
C ASP A 451 -12.24 10.20 -4.36
N ALA A 452 -11.81 9.23 -5.18
CA ALA A 452 -12.41 9.02 -6.49
C ALA A 452 -13.90 8.64 -6.39
N ALA A 453 -14.30 7.81 -5.43
CA ALA A 453 -15.68 7.43 -5.24
C ALA A 453 -16.54 8.61 -4.74
N ILE A 454 -16.07 9.36 -3.73
CA ILE A 454 -16.74 10.54 -3.19
C ILE A 454 -16.88 11.62 -4.27
N HIS A 455 -15.82 11.90 -5.02
CA HIS A 455 -15.87 12.84 -6.12
C HIS A 455 -16.96 12.48 -7.16
N ARG A 456 -17.06 11.22 -7.53
CA ARG A 456 -18.08 10.73 -8.48
C ARG A 456 -19.50 10.81 -7.91
N ILE A 457 -19.64 10.58 -6.60
CA ILE A 457 -20.91 10.81 -5.89
C ILE A 457 -21.27 12.29 -5.92
N HIS A 458 -20.33 13.17 -5.62
CA HIS A 458 -20.53 14.64 -5.71
C HIS A 458 -20.95 15.07 -7.11
N VAL A 459 -20.21 14.69 -8.14
CA VAL A 459 -20.54 15.02 -9.54
C VAL A 459 -21.97 14.62 -9.86
N ARG A 460 -22.38 13.42 -9.47
CA ARG A 460 -23.75 12.92 -9.71
C ARG A 460 -24.82 13.83 -9.06
N VAL A 461 -24.60 14.23 -7.80
CA VAL A 461 -25.53 15.10 -7.08
C VAL A 461 -25.52 16.52 -7.64
N LEU A 462 -24.34 17.10 -7.83
CA LEU A 462 -24.19 18.49 -8.28
C LEU A 462 -24.73 18.68 -9.69
N GLU A 463 -24.48 17.76 -10.62
CA GLU A 463 -25.04 17.78 -11.97
C GLU A 463 -26.57 17.58 -11.99
N HIS A 464 -27.12 16.82 -11.06
CA HIS A 464 -28.56 16.69 -10.90
C HIS A 464 -29.19 17.99 -10.41
N ILE A 465 -28.61 18.63 -9.38
CA ILE A 465 -29.03 19.93 -8.87
C ILE A 465 -28.97 20.98 -9.99
N LYS A 466 -27.87 21.01 -10.76
CA LYS A 466 -27.70 21.89 -11.92
C LYS A 466 -28.85 21.73 -12.90
N ARG A 467 -29.12 20.51 -13.31
CA ARG A 467 -30.21 20.21 -14.27
C ARG A 467 -31.56 20.69 -13.75
N LEU A 468 -31.90 20.38 -12.49
CA LEU A 468 -33.18 20.80 -11.90
C LEU A 468 -33.32 22.33 -11.85
N ALA A 469 -32.27 23.05 -11.48
CA ALA A 469 -32.27 24.50 -11.38
C ALA A 469 -32.42 25.16 -12.73
N GLU A 470 -31.68 24.68 -13.75
CA GLU A 470 -31.74 25.23 -15.12
C GLU A 470 -33.04 24.89 -15.86
N GLU A 471 -33.65 23.71 -15.56
CA GLU A 471 -34.98 23.35 -16.09
C GLU A 471 -36.10 24.20 -15.46
N ALA A 472 -36.02 24.48 -14.16
CA ALA A 472 -36.99 25.35 -13.47
C ALA A 472 -36.97 26.79 -14.02
N GLU A 473 -35.79 27.34 -14.33
CA GLU A 473 -35.64 28.66 -14.95
C GLU A 473 -36.28 28.71 -16.33
N LYS A 474 -36.12 27.70 -17.15
CA LYS A 474 -36.69 27.61 -18.50
C LYS A 474 -38.23 27.50 -18.50
N ALA A 475 -38.80 27.04 -17.38
CA ALA A 475 -40.25 26.89 -17.23
C ALA A 475 -40.95 28.15 -16.68
N THR A 476 -40.17 29.14 -16.20
CA THR A 476 -40.65 30.43 -15.68
C THR A 476 -40.58 31.48 -16.74
#